data_b47aa9f605ff0a081412c09501bd8dc7
#
_entry.id   b47aa9f605ff0a081412c09501bd8dc7
#
_cell.length_a   1.000
_cell.length_b   1.000
_cell.length_c   1.000
_cell.angle_alpha   90.00
_cell.angle_beta   90.00
_cell.angle_gamma   90.00
#
_symmetry.space_group_name_H-M   'P 1'
#
loop_
_entity.id
_entity.type
_entity.pdbx_description
1 polymer ?
#
loop_
_entity_poly.entity_id
_entity_poly.type
_entity_poly.pdbx_seq_one_letter_code
_entity_poly.pdbx_strand_id
1 'polypeptide(L)'
;MALWIGKFMPLDSVYYHFKALNPHSVNIMQYFCGPIREVSTFAMKAPGRDIWSTQSTAMRFECGAVGHLTSSYDIRRGHPMERCEVAGTDGRFVFEDMWREATLYPAETYLKEVYTNPVFDGFEGFYDTFRDRIHSFVDQVDGGAKPEEIDGSGREGLEASRVIHAMIRSNENGGAVVKVADVTE
;
A
#
# COMPACT_ATOMS: atom_id res chain seq x y z
N MET A 1 15.04 -9.14 -2.65
CA MET A 1 15.04 -7.89 -3.43
C MET A 1 15.64 -6.70 -2.68
N ALA A 2 15.36 -6.51 -1.40
CA ALA A 2 15.90 -5.40 -0.59
C ALA A 2 17.44 -5.31 -0.54
N LEU A 3 18.15 -6.42 -0.45
CA LEU A 3 19.62 -6.48 -0.49
C LEU A 3 20.22 -6.04 -1.84
N TRP A 4 19.44 -6.16 -2.92
CA TRP A 4 19.86 -5.76 -4.26
C TRP A 4 19.69 -4.26 -4.49
N ILE A 5 18.58 -3.69 -4.04
CA ILE A 5 18.28 -2.27 -4.19
C ILE A 5 19.34 -1.41 -3.50
N GLY A 6 19.74 -1.78 -2.28
CA GLY A 6 20.76 -1.04 -1.52
C GLY A 6 22.19 -1.08 -2.10
N LYS A 7 22.47 -2.00 -3.05
CA LYS A 7 23.78 -2.08 -3.70
C LYS A 7 23.85 -1.38 -5.06
N PHE A 8 22.73 -1.19 -5.73
CA PHE A 8 22.69 -0.75 -7.13
C PHE A 8 21.94 0.56 -7.38
N MET A 9 21.22 1.07 -6.39
CA MET A 9 20.60 2.38 -6.48
C MET A 9 21.22 3.31 -5.44
N PRO A 10 21.72 4.48 -5.83
CA PRO A 10 22.04 5.51 -4.87
C PRO A 10 20.77 5.84 -4.10
N LEU A 11 20.82 5.68 -2.78
CA LEU A 11 19.68 5.97 -1.92
C LEU A 11 19.71 7.47 -1.65
N ASP A 12 18.92 8.24 -2.38
CA ASP A 12 18.82 9.68 -2.22
C ASP A 12 18.19 10.10 -0.89
N SER A 13 17.66 9.12 -0.13
CA SER A 13 16.94 9.40 1.10
C SER A 13 17.01 8.24 2.08
N VAL A 14 17.24 8.55 3.35
CA VAL A 14 17.10 7.58 4.45
C VAL A 14 15.68 7.01 4.57
N TYR A 15 14.70 7.64 3.92
CA TYR A 15 13.30 7.22 3.81
C TYR A 15 12.96 6.52 2.50
N TYR A 16 13.95 5.95 1.81
CA TYR A 16 13.73 5.25 0.54
C TYR A 16 12.63 4.18 0.63
N HIS A 17 12.60 3.39 1.70
CA HIS A 17 11.57 2.38 1.94
C HIS A 17 10.15 2.98 1.93
N PHE A 18 9.96 4.10 2.61
CA PHE A 18 8.66 4.78 2.66
C PHE A 18 8.22 5.24 1.26
N LYS A 19 9.13 5.85 0.50
CA LYS A 19 8.82 6.45 -0.80
C LYS A 19 8.68 5.43 -1.93
N ALA A 20 9.39 4.31 -1.86
CA ALA A 20 9.43 3.33 -2.94
C ALA A 20 8.37 2.21 -2.80
N LEU A 21 8.02 1.82 -1.57
CA LEU A 21 7.13 0.68 -1.33
C LEU A 21 5.75 1.10 -0.82
N ASN A 22 5.71 2.00 0.15
CA ASN A 22 4.46 2.32 0.84
C ASN A 22 3.40 3.05 0.00
N PRO A 23 3.70 3.79 -1.10
CA PRO A 23 2.66 4.37 -1.95
C PRO A 23 1.66 3.34 -2.45
N HIS A 24 2.13 2.14 -2.79
CA HIS A 24 1.29 1.03 -3.19
C HIS A 24 0.29 0.63 -2.09
N SER A 25 0.78 0.35 -0.88
CA SER A 25 -0.08 -0.03 0.25
C SER A 25 -1.02 1.10 0.69
N VAL A 26 -0.54 2.35 0.69
CA VAL A 26 -1.37 3.53 1.00
C VAL A 26 -2.50 3.68 -0.01
N ASN A 27 -2.21 3.50 -1.30
CA ASN A 27 -3.21 3.60 -2.35
C ASN A 27 -4.31 2.53 -2.18
N ILE A 28 -3.95 1.29 -1.89
CA ILE A 28 -4.91 0.21 -1.59
C ILE A 28 -5.79 0.55 -0.38
N MET A 29 -5.19 1.07 0.69
CA MET A 29 -5.94 1.46 1.87
C MET A 29 -6.92 2.59 1.57
N GLN A 30 -6.50 3.59 0.78
CA GLN A 30 -7.38 4.68 0.34
C GLN A 30 -8.48 4.19 -0.62
N TYR A 31 -8.21 3.20 -1.44
CA TYR A 31 -9.21 2.59 -2.32
C TYR A 31 -10.37 1.98 -1.51
N PHE A 32 -10.08 1.28 -0.42
CA PHE A 32 -11.11 0.63 0.40
C PHE A 32 -11.78 1.57 1.41
N CYS A 33 -11.03 2.48 2.02
CA CYS A 33 -11.50 3.25 3.18
C CYS A 33 -11.62 4.77 2.91
N GLY A 34 -11.28 5.22 1.70
CA GLY A 34 -11.25 6.63 1.36
C GLY A 34 -10.03 7.36 1.91
N PRO A 35 -10.02 8.71 1.88
CA PRO A 35 -8.86 9.50 2.23
C PRO A 35 -8.37 9.28 3.67
N ILE A 36 -7.06 9.24 3.87
CA ILE A 36 -6.43 9.16 5.18
C ILE A 36 -6.31 10.58 5.74
N ARG A 37 -6.87 10.80 6.92
CA ARG A 37 -6.91 12.09 7.61
C ARG A 37 -5.64 12.37 8.42
N GLU A 38 -5.20 11.39 9.20
CA GLU A 38 -4.05 11.54 10.11
C GLU A 38 -3.31 10.23 10.32
N VAL A 39 -2.03 10.34 10.63
CA VAL A 39 -1.12 9.19 10.83
C VAL A 39 -0.25 9.36 12.06
N SER A 40 0.15 8.23 12.67
CA SER A 40 1.18 8.14 13.70
C SER A 40 2.12 6.99 13.34
N THR A 41 3.40 7.28 13.18
CA THR A 41 4.38 6.36 12.61
C THR A 41 5.59 6.19 13.52
N PHE A 42 5.98 4.94 13.72
CA PHE A 42 7.27 4.56 14.30
C PHE A 42 8.05 3.74 13.27
N ALA A 43 9.32 4.02 13.14
CA ALA A 43 10.21 3.28 12.26
C ALA A 43 11.51 2.90 12.96
N MET A 44 12.17 1.89 12.43
CA MET A 44 13.49 1.46 12.87
C MET A 44 14.44 1.27 11.69
N LYS A 45 15.73 1.41 11.97
CA LYS A 45 16.80 0.97 11.09
C LYS A 45 17.30 -0.38 11.58
N ALA A 46 17.20 -1.41 10.76
CA ALA A 46 17.78 -2.70 11.11
C ALA A 46 19.32 -2.60 11.23
N PRO A 47 19.96 -3.45 12.02
CA PRO A 47 21.42 -3.46 12.14
C PRO A 47 22.13 -3.51 10.78
N GLY A 48 23.06 -2.60 10.54
CA GLY A 48 23.81 -2.48 9.30
C GLY A 48 23.06 -1.81 8.14
N ARG A 49 21.94 -1.15 8.41
CA ARG A 49 21.21 -0.34 7.42
C ARG A 49 21.27 1.15 7.73
N ASP A 50 21.47 1.94 6.71
CA ASP A 50 21.45 3.41 6.81
C ASP A 50 20.05 4.02 6.60
N ILE A 51 19.10 3.22 6.11
CA ILE A 51 17.73 3.64 5.85
C ILE A 51 16.76 3.19 6.95
N TRP A 52 15.66 3.89 7.12
CA TRP A 52 14.50 3.44 7.88
C TRP A 52 13.84 2.26 7.14
N SER A 53 14.19 1.05 7.53
CA SER A 53 13.91 -0.17 6.76
C SER A 53 12.66 -0.92 7.20
N THR A 54 12.16 -0.65 8.40
CA THR A 54 10.91 -1.22 8.94
C THR A 54 10.11 -0.11 9.59
N GLN A 55 8.80 -0.08 9.34
CA GLN A 55 7.89 0.88 9.94
C GLN A 55 6.55 0.25 10.32
N SER A 56 5.87 0.89 11.29
CA SER A 56 4.47 0.65 11.62
C SER A 56 3.77 2.00 11.78
N THR A 57 2.66 2.16 11.11
CA THR A 57 1.88 3.40 11.08
C THR A 57 0.43 3.10 11.43
N ALA A 58 -0.09 3.75 12.46
CA ALA A 58 -1.53 3.82 12.71
C ALA A 58 -2.14 4.96 11.90
N MET A 59 -3.35 4.75 11.38
CA MET A 59 -4.04 5.69 10.49
C MET A 59 -5.48 5.87 10.90
N ARG A 60 -6.01 7.08 10.68
CA ARG A 60 -7.43 7.37 10.75
C ARG A 60 -7.89 7.97 9.43
N PHE A 61 -8.99 7.45 8.92
CA PHE A 61 -9.60 7.88 7.66
C PHE A 61 -10.65 8.97 7.89
N GLU A 62 -10.98 9.73 6.85
CA GLU A 62 -12.01 10.77 6.90
C GLU A 62 -13.39 10.19 7.25
N CYS A 63 -13.71 8.99 6.81
CA CYS A 63 -14.96 8.29 7.14
C CYS A 63 -15.05 7.83 8.61
N GLY A 64 -13.98 7.99 9.40
CA GLY A 64 -13.91 7.54 10.79
C GLY A 64 -13.32 6.14 10.99
N ALA A 65 -13.07 5.39 9.92
CA ALA A 65 -12.36 4.11 10.01
C ALA A 65 -10.94 4.30 10.57
N VAL A 66 -10.40 3.23 11.14
CA VAL A 66 -9.02 3.15 11.61
C VAL A 66 -8.31 1.99 10.94
N GLY A 67 -7.03 2.15 10.70
CA GLY A 67 -6.20 1.12 10.10
C GLY A 67 -4.76 1.20 10.54
N HIS A 68 -3.97 0.24 10.12
CA HIS A 68 -2.53 0.28 10.31
C HIS A 68 -1.81 -0.31 9.09
N LEU A 69 -0.62 0.18 8.85
CA LEU A 69 0.30 -0.33 7.84
C LEU A 69 1.61 -0.70 8.52
N THR A 70 1.99 -1.96 8.43
CA THR A 70 3.34 -2.40 8.79
C THR A 70 4.07 -2.88 7.55
N SER A 71 5.24 -2.34 7.28
CA SER A 71 6.05 -2.74 6.14
C SER A 71 7.53 -2.83 6.51
N SER A 72 8.26 -3.73 5.84
CA SER A 72 9.66 -3.98 6.14
C SER A 72 10.45 -4.46 4.92
N TYR A 73 11.65 -3.91 4.76
CA TYR A 73 12.67 -4.46 3.84
C TYR A 73 13.57 -5.52 4.50
N ASP A 74 13.37 -5.80 5.79
CA ASP A 74 14.24 -6.69 6.57
C ASP A 74 13.67 -8.11 6.64
N ILE A 75 12.42 -8.30 6.26
CA ILE A 75 11.80 -9.62 6.19
C ILE A 75 12.38 -10.38 5.00
N ARG A 76 12.78 -11.62 5.22
CA ARG A 76 13.23 -12.50 4.15
C ARG A 76 12.07 -12.71 3.17
N ARG A 77 12.41 -12.70 1.87
CA ARG A 77 11.45 -12.96 0.82
C ARG A 77 10.73 -14.29 1.07
N GLY A 78 9.43 -14.24 1.05
CA GLY A 78 8.52 -15.38 1.20
C GLY A 78 7.12 -14.95 0.83
N HIS A 79 6.19 -15.87 0.76
CA HIS A 79 4.78 -15.59 0.53
C HIS A 79 3.97 -15.79 1.81
N PRO A 80 2.96 -14.96 2.04
CA PRO A 80 2.62 -13.76 1.26
C PRO A 80 3.62 -12.62 1.50
N MET A 81 3.95 -11.90 0.43
CA MET A 81 4.74 -10.66 0.51
C MET A 81 3.90 -9.49 0.98
N GLU A 82 2.62 -9.54 0.69
CA GLU A 82 1.63 -8.55 1.06
C GLU A 82 0.35 -9.24 1.52
N ARG A 83 -0.23 -8.72 2.58
CA ARG A 83 -1.56 -9.10 3.07
C ARG A 83 -2.33 -7.84 3.40
N CYS A 84 -3.55 -7.76 2.89
CA CYS A 84 -4.48 -6.72 3.25
C CYS A 84 -5.75 -7.35 3.83
N GLU A 85 -6.27 -6.73 4.87
CA GLU A 85 -7.53 -7.12 5.50
C GLU A 85 -8.37 -5.87 5.72
N VAL A 86 -9.62 -5.94 5.25
CA VAL A 86 -10.61 -4.87 5.42
C VAL A 86 -11.83 -5.47 6.09
N ALA A 87 -12.27 -4.88 7.20
CA ALA A 87 -13.47 -5.27 7.91
C ALA A 87 -14.50 -4.14 7.89
N GLY A 88 -15.74 -4.49 7.58
CA GLY A 88 -16.89 -3.61 7.54
C GLY A 88 -18.12 -4.25 8.15
N THR A 89 -19.25 -3.56 8.08
CA THR A 89 -20.55 -4.03 8.60
C THR A 89 -21.05 -5.29 7.88
N ASP A 90 -20.74 -5.41 6.58
CA ASP A 90 -21.29 -6.48 5.74
C ASP A 90 -20.35 -7.69 5.67
N GLY A 91 -19.17 -7.61 6.30
CA GLY A 91 -18.22 -8.70 6.34
C GLY A 91 -16.78 -8.27 6.41
N ARG A 92 -15.92 -9.22 6.11
CA ARG A 92 -14.47 -9.06 6.08
C ARG A 92 -13.90 -9.57 4.77
N PHE A 93 -13.04 -8.79 4.16
CA PHE A 93 -12.32 -9.17 2.95
C PHE A 93 -10.82 -9.27 3.27
N VAL A 94 -10.19 -10.35 2.83
CA VAL A 94 -8.75 -10.59 3.01
C VAL A 94 -8.17 -10.96 1.67
N PHE A 95 -7.06 -10.35 1.27
CA PHE A 95 -6.29 -10.84 0.14
C PHE A 95 -4.81 -10.99 0.49
N GLU A 96 -4.19 -11.96 -0.16
CA GLU A 96 -2.77 -12.27 -0.04
C GLU A 96 -2.12 -12.18 -1.43
N ASP A 97 -1.02 -11.40 -1.50
CA ASP A 97 -0.26 -11.22 -2.73
C ASP A 97 -1.13 -10.80 -3.93
N MET A 98 -2.10 -9.95 -3.77
CA MET A 98 -3.00 -9.35 -4.76
C MET A 98 -3.48 -10.26 -5.92
N TRP A 99 -2.64 -11.10 -6.46
CA TRP A 99 -2.93 -12.00 -7.59
C TRP A 99 -3.17 -13.45 -7.16
N ARG A 100 -2.95 -13.77 -5.90
CA ARG A 100 -2.93 -15.15 -5.43
C ARG A 100 -4.26 -15.63 -4.90
N GLU A 101 -4.75 -15.01 -3.87
CA GLU A 101 -5.98 -15.40 -3.20
C GLU A 101 -6.69 -14.21 -2.59
N ALA A 102 -8.02 -14.20 -2.73
CA ALA A 102 -8.88 -13.31 -2.00
C ALA A 102 -9.97 -14.10 -1.30
N THR A 103 -10.29 -13.77 -0.05
CA THR A 103 -11.33 -14.45 0.73
C THR A 103 -12.31 -13.40 1.25
N LEU A 104 -13.59 -13.63 0.97
CA LEU A 104 -14.71 -12.87 1.53
C LEU A 104 -15.37 -13.68 2.66
N TYR A 105 -15.56 -13.03 3.81
CA TYR A 105 -16.30 -13.54 4.96
C TYR A 105 -17.54 -12.67 5.16
N PRO A 106 -18.70 -13.02 4.58
CA PRO A 106 -19.93 -12.25 4.78
C PRO A 106 -20.36 -12.27 6.25
N ALA A 107 -20.96 -11.16 6.73
CA ALA A 107 -21.31 -11.01 8.15
C ALA A 107 -22.41 -11.98 8.62
N GLU A 108 -23.34 -12.32 7.72
CA GLU A 108 -24.55 -13.07 8.08
C GLU A 108 -24.44 -14.60 7.86
N THR A 109 -23.24 -15.11 7.55
CA THR A 109 -23.05 -16.53 7.29
C THR A 109 -21.76 -17.06 7.88
N TYR A 110 -21.74 -18.37 8.20
CA TYR A 110 -20.51 -19.07 8.56
C TYR A 110 -19.72 -19.58 7.35
N LEU A 111 -20.23 -19.37 6.15
CA LEU A 111 -19.55 -19.73 4.91
C LEU A 111 -18.58 -18.61 4.51
N LYS A 112 -17.52 -18.97 3.83
CA LYS A 112 -16.60 -18.02 3.19
C LYS A 112 -16.55 -18.29 1.70
N GLU A 113 -16.28 -17.25 0.94
CA GLU A 113 -16.00 -17.33 -0.49
C GLU A 113 -14.52 -17.17 -0.71
N VAL A 114 -13.91 -18.10 -1.44
CA VAL A 114 -12.47 -18.07 -1.75
C VAL A 114 -12.30 -17.93 -3.25
N TYR A 115 -11.61 -16.89 -3.64
CA TYR A 115 -11.25 -16.61 -5.04
C TYR A 115 -9.76 -16.90 -5.19
N THR A 116 -9.44 -17.93 -5.95
CA THR A 116 -8.05 -18.28 -6.27
C THR A 116 -7.77 -17.99 -7.72
N ASN A 117 -6.58 -17.52 -8.02
CA ASN A 117 -6.13 -17.36 -9.39
C ASN A 117 -5.84 -18.74 -9.99
N PRO A 118 -6.61 -19.21 -10.99
CA PRO A 118 -6.44 -20.55 -11.57
C PRO A 118 -5.15 -20.69 -12.39
N VAL A 119 -4.56 -19.57 -12.78
CA VAL A 119 -3.29 -19.51 -13.54
C VAL A 119 -2.10 -19.28 -12.60
N PHE A 120 -2.32 -19.41 -11.29
CA PHE A 120 -1.29 -19.17 -10.31
C PHE A 120 -0.17 -20.19 -10.43
N ASP A 121 0.92 -19.72 -10.98
CA ASP A 121 2.19 -20.42 -11.13
C ASP A 121 3.33 -19.49 -10.63
N GLY A 122 3.16 -18.96 -9.43
CA GLY A 122 4.16 -18.13 -8.78
C GLY A 122 4.33 -16.75 -9.41
N PHE A 123 5.35 -16.55 -10.23
CA PHE A 123 5.71 -15.24 -10.75
C PHE A 123 4.98 -14.82 -12.03
N GLU A 124 4.40 -15.72 -12.77
CA GLU A 124 3.70 -15.38 -14.01
C GLU A 124 2.50 -14.49 -13.73
N GLY A 125 1.68 -14.81 -12.73
CA GLY A 125 0.57 -13.96 -12.31
C GLY A 125 0.97 -12.55 -11.88
N PHE A 126 2.14 -12.38 -11.27
CA PHE A 126 2.65 -11.06 -10.89
C PHE A 126 2.99 -10.19 -12.10
N TYR A 127 3.63 -10.74 -13.12
CA TYR A 127 3.94 -9.98 -14.34
C TYR A 127 2.70 -9.63 -15.15
N ASP A 128 1.71 -10.50 -15.18
CA ASP A 128 0.44 -10.26 -15.85
C ASP A 128 -0.29 -9.05 -15.29
N THR A 129 -0.19 -8.78 -13.98
CA THR A 129 -0.81 -7.60 -13.37
C THR A 129 -0.30 -6.29 -13.98
N PHE A 130 0.99 -6.21 -14.33
CA PHE A 130 1.55 -5.03 -15.00
C PHE A 130 1.05 -4.88 -16.42
N ARG A 131 1.02 -5.99 -17.17
CA ARG A 131 0.48 -5.99 -18.54
C ARG A 131 -0.98 -5.54 -18.56
N ASP A 132 -1.79 -6.13 -17.70
CA ASP A 132 -3.23 -5.87 -17.63
C ASP A 132 -3.50 -4.43 -17.16
N ARG A 133 -2.66 -3.89 -16.28
CA ARG A 133 -2.74 -2.47 -15.89
C ARG A 133 -2.44 -1.53 -17.06
N ILE A 134 -1.45 -1.85 -17.90
CA ILE A 134 -1.13 -1.05 -19.09
C ILE A 134 -2.28 -1.13 -20.10
N HIS A 135 -2.83 -2.32 -20.32
CA HIS A 135 -3.99 -2.48 -21.22
C HIS A 135 -5.19 -1.68 -20.71
N SER A 136 -5.53 -1.81 -19.42
CA SER A 136 -6.61 -1.03 -18.81
C SER A 136 -6.41 0.47 -18.97
N PHE A 137 -5.19 0.99 -18.83
CA PHE A 137 -4.89 2.40 -19.04
C PHE A 137 -5.14 2.82 -20.49
N VAL A 138 -4.67 2.02 -21.46
CA VAL A 138 -4.88 2.29 -22.89
C VAL A 138 -6.37 2.27 -23.21
N ASP A 139 -7.10 1.27 -22.73
CA ASP A 139 -8.54 1.13 -22.97
C ASP A 139 -9.33 2.32 -22.39
N GLN A 140 -8.95 2.81 -21.21
CA GLN A 140 -9.58 3.99 -20.60
C GLN A 140 -9.31 5.26 -21.44
N VAL A 141 -8.08 5.44 -21.91
CA VAL A 141 -7.71 6.57 -22.79
C VAL A 141 -8.45 6.50 -24.13
N ASP A 142 -8.46 5.34 -24.76
CA ASP A 142 -9.15 5.13 -26.04
C ASP A 142 -10.68 5.27 -25.90
N GLY A 143 -11.21 4.91 -24.72
CA GLY A 143 -12.60 5.12 -24.35
C GLY A 143 -12.96 6.58 -24.05
N GLY A 144 -11.99 7.50 -24.08
CA GLY A 144 -12.19 8.94 -23.87
C GLY A 144 -12.34 9.33 -22.39
N ALA A 145 -11.82 8.51 -21.46
CA ALA A 145 -11.81 8.86 -20.06
C ALA A 145 -11.00 10.13 -19.82
N LYS A 146 -11.49 11.00 -18.93
CA LYS A 146 -10.76 12.20 -18.52
C LYS A 146 -9.61 11.81 -17.56
N PRO A 147 -8.58 12.66 -17.45
CA PRO A 147 -7.42 12.36 -16.58
C PRO A 147 -7.80 11.99 -15.14
N GLU A 148 -8.84 12.60 -14.60
CA GLU A 148 -9.34 12.35 -13.24
C GLU A 148 -10.17 11.05 -13.10
N GLU A 149 -10.59 10.47 -14.21
CA GLU A 149 -11.38 9.23 -14.28
C GLU A 149 -10.49 8.00 -14.50
N ILE A 150 -9.20 8.23 -14.82
CA ILE A 150 -8.23 7.15 -15.05
C ILE A 150 -7.77 6.62 -13.68
N ASP A 151 -7.90 5.32 -13.48
CA ASP A 151 -7.42 4.63 -12.28
C ASP A 151 -5.91 4.85 -12.08
N GLY A 152 -5.49 5.09 -10.85
CA GLY A 152 -4.10 5.42 -10.54
C GLY A 152 -3.68 6.76 -11.15
N SER A 153 -4.58 7.72 -11.17
CA SER A 153 -4.35 9.08 -11.65
C SER A 153 -3.22 9.79 -10.92
N GLY A 154 -2.66 10.83 -11.55
CA GLY A 154 -1.64 11.68 -10.89
C GLY A 154 -2.14 12.32 -9.60
N ARG A 155 -3.45 12.55 -9.46
CA ARG A 155 -4.06 13.04 -8.24
C ARG A 155 -4.00 12.01 -7.12
N GLU A 156 -4.34 10.77 -7.39
CA GLU A 156 -4.23 9.68 -6.39
C GLU A 156 -2.78 9.46 -5.97
N GLY A 157 -1.84 9.55 -6.92
CA GLY A 157 -0.41 9.52 -6.63
C GLY A 157 0.04 10.65 -5.71
N LEU A 158 -0.48 11.87 -5.91
CA LEU A 158 -0.21 13.02 -5.05
C LEU A 158 -0.78 12.81 -3.64
N GLU A 159 -2.00 12.31 -3.52
CA GLU A 159 -2.62 12.03 -2.21
C GLU A 159 -1.82 10.95 -1.44
N ALA A 160 -1.43 9.86 -2.10
CA ALA A 160 -0.57 8.86 -1.50
C ALA A 160 0.78 9.45 -1.05
N SER A 161 1.37 10.33 -1.87
CA SER A 161 2.63 11.03 -1.56
C SER A 161 2.51 11.89 -0.30
N ARG A 162 1.41 12.63 -0.15
CA ARG A 162 1.13 13.44 1.06
C ARG A 162 1.06 12.57 2.31
N VAL A 163 0.40 11.41 2.23
CA VAL A 163 0.36 10.45 3.35
C VAL A 163 1.76 9.97 3.69
N ILE A 164 2.59 9.62 2.70
CA ILE A 164 3.97 9.19 2.93
C ILE A 164 4.78 10.30 3.63
N HIS A 165 4.64 11.55 3.21
CA HIS A 165 5.32 12.66 3.86
C HIS A 165 4.81 12.91 5.29
N ALA A 166 3.51 12.72 5.55
CA ALA A 166 2.96 12.75 6.91
C ALA A 166 3.55 11.64 7.80
N MET A 167 3.69 10.42 7.26
CA MET A 167 4.34 9.30 7.96
C MET A 167 5.80 9.62 8.31
N ILE A 168 6.56 10.18 7.37
CA ILE A 168 7.95 10.60 7.58
C ILE A 168 8.01 11.64 8.70
N ARG A 169 7.19 12.69 8.60
CA ARG A 169 7.10 13.77 9.58
C ARG A 169 6.73 13.25 10.98
N SER A 170 5.80 12.30 11.05
CA SER A 170 5.43 11.66 12.30
C SER A 170 6.60 10.92 12.95
N ASN A 171 7.32 10.11 12.16
CA ASN A 171 8.50 9.40 12.65
C ASN A 171 9.61 10.35 13.14
N GLU A 172 9.86 11.45 12.43
CA GLU A 172 10.84 12.48 12.82
C GLU A 172 10.46 13.19 14.11
N ASN A 173 9.16 13.26 14.42
CA ASN A 173 8.62 13.84 15.64
C ASN A 173 8.28 12.78 16.71
N GLY A 174 8.97 11.63 16.70
CA GLY A 174 8.83 10.60 17.73
C GLY A 174 7.47 9.91 17.76
N GLY A 175 6.79 9.82 16.61
CA GLY A 175 5.49 9.17 16.49
C GLY A 175 4.29 10.11 16.74
N ALA A 176 4.51 11.42 16.84
CA ALA A 176 3.43 12.38 17.00
C ALA A 176 2.41 12.26 15.86
N VAL A 177 1.13 12.46 16.17
CA VAL A 177 0.07 12.46 15.18
C VAL A 177 0.26 13.62 14.21
N VAL A 178 0.26 13.33 12.91
CA VAL A 178 0.35 14.32 11.83
C VAL A 178 -0.90 14.23 10.97
N LYS A 179 -1.57 15.36 10.76
CA LYS A 179 -2.67 15.48 9.80
C LYS A 179 -2.11 15.56 8.39
N VAL A 180 -2.68 14.79 7.46
CA VAL A 180 -2.24 14.76 6.06
C VAL A 180 -2.45 16.13 5.40
N ALA A 181 -3.51 16.85 5.78
CA ALA A 181 -3.79 18.20 5.28
C ALA A 181 -2.72 19.25 5.67
N ASP A 182 -1.96 19.03 6.73
CA ASP A 182 -0.90 19.93 7.20
C ASP A 182 0.43 19.70 6.44
N VAL A 183 0.47 18.72 5.55
CA VAL A 183 1.61 18.44 4.68
C VAL A 183 1.47 19.29 3.42
N THR A 184 2.14 20.42 3.43
CA THR A 184 2.36 21.24 2.24
C THR A 184 3.67 20.82 1.59
N GLU A 185 3.70 20.77 0.27
CA GLU A 185 4.89 20.50 -0.54
C GLU A 185 6.02 21.50 -0.24
#